data_d2d7b0d4c1a529ce60c33c98599198da
#
_entry.id   d2d7b0d4c1a529ce60c33c98599198da
#
_cell.length_a   1.000
_cell.length_b   1.000
_cell.length_c   1.000
_cell.angle_alpha   90.00
_cell.angle_beta   90.00
_cell.angle_gamma   90.00
#
_symmetry.space_group_name_H-M   'P 1'
#
loop_
_entity.id
_entity.type
_entity.pdbx_description
1 polymer ?
#
loop_
_entity_poly.entity_id
_entity_poly.type
_entity_poly.pdbx_seq_one_letter_code
_entity_poly.pdbx_strand_id
1 'polypeptide(L)'
;MTQEELVKELSKPEVLYTALGLIVIRIIIWLLFANTIRRTLNLIAVENRLMAPSQSWLVAIPLVNIYWNFQVASRLRDSLINEFYDRKIAVEENPTFRKGSLYAWIYLATNIPLPISISGVLVIMHFVTLANYWFNINANRRILEEHDKFREKEVIINVENNSSYSLPRAASSIGFAGIL
;
A
#
# COMPACT_ATOMS: atom_id res chain seq x y z
N MET A 1 34.67 -5.54 29.08
CA MET A 1 34.62 -4.23 28.43
C MET A 1 34.00 -3.27 29.43
N THR A 2 34.72 -2.26 29.86
CA THR A 2 34.21 -1.24 30.80
C THR A 2 33.26 -0.29 30.06
N GLN A 3 32.43 0.47 30.82
CA GLN A 3 31.55 1.47 30.21
C GLN A 3 32.31 2.54 29.42
N GLU A 4 33.50 2.90 29.87
CA GLU A 4 34.36 3.87 29.19
C GLU A 4 34.89 3.34 27.85
N GLU A 5 35.30 2.07 27.81
CA GLU A 5 35.73 1.42 26.58
C GLU A 5 34.58 1.34 25.56
N LEU A 6 33.37 1.02 26.01
CA LEU A 6 32.18 0.98 25.15
C LEU A 6 31.88 2.35 24.55
N VAL A 7 31.87 3.41 25.36
CA VAL A 7 31.65 4.78 24.89
C VAL A 7 32.72 5.21 23.91
N LYS A 8 34.00 4.87 24.15
CA LYS A 8 35.10 5.16 23.24
C LYS A 8 34.96 4.45 21.90
N GLU A 9 34.56 3.17 21.90
CA GLU A 9 34.29 2.41 20.66
C GLU A 9 33.11 3.01 19.89
N LEU A 10 32.00 3.33 20.55
CA LEU A 10 30.81 3.92 19.94
C LEU A 10 31.05 5.34 19.41
N SER A 11 32.04 6.07 19.94
CA SER A 11 32.41 7.41 19.51
C SER A 11 33.36 7.43 18.32
N LYS A 12 33.82 6.28 17.84
CA LYS A 12 34.65 6.22 16.62
C LYS A 12 33.86 6.75 15.42
N PRO A 13 34.42 7.63 14.57
CA PRO A 13 33.73 8.20 13.43
C PRO A 13 33.16 7.15 12.49
N GLU A 14 33.85 6.04 12.28
CA GLU A 14 33.43 4.94 11.42
C GLU A 14 32.15 4.26 11.92
N VAL A 15 32.04 4.04 13.25
CA VAL A 15 30.85 3.45 13.88
C VAL A 15 29.69 4.43 13.79
N LEU A 16 29.94 5.72 14.03
CA LEU A 16 28.94 6.77 13.97
C LEU A 16 28.38 6.91 12.55
N TYR A 17 29.23 6.96 11.51
CA TYR A 17 28.78 7.03 10.12
C TYR A 17 28.02 5.78 9.70
N THR A 18 28.44 4.61 10.13
CA THR A 18 27.71 3.35 9.85
C THR A 18 26.34 3.36 10.52
N ALA A 19 26.24 3.75 11.79
CA ALA A 19 24.97 3.85 12.49
C ALA A 19 24.03 4.87 11.83
N LEU A 20 24.56 6.04 11.44
CA LEU A 20 23.79 7.06 10.74
C LEU A 20 23.27 6.56 9.39
N GLY A 21 24.11 5.86 8.63
CA GLY A 21 23.73 5.25 7.36
C GLY A 21 22.58 4.25 7.53
N LEU A 22 22.66 3.38 8.54
CA LEU A 22 21.60 2.41 8.83
C LEU A 22 20.27 3.11 9.24
N ILE A 23 20.34 4.19 10.01
CA ILE A 23 19.16 4.98 10.38
C ILE A 23 18.52 5.60 9.12
N VAL A 24 19.31 6.18 8.23
CA VAL A 24 18.82 6.78 6.99
C VAL A 24 18.13 5.72 6.11
N ILE A 25 18.78 4.56 5.92
CA ILE A 25 18.19 3.45 5.15
C ILE A 25 16.86 3.01 5.76
N ARG A 26 16.79 2.88 7.09
CA ARG A 26 15.57 2.51 7.79
C ARG A 26 14.43 3.52 7.55
N ILE A 27 14.73 4.81 7.63
CA ILE A 27 13.77 5.88 7.37
C ILE A 27 13.26 5.79 5.92
N ILE A 28 14.15 5.58 4.95
CA ILE A 28 13.78 5.44 3.54
C ILE A 28 12.83 4.25 3.35
N ILE A 29 13.11 3.10 3.94
CA ILE A 29 12.24 1.93 3.88
C ILE A 29 10.84 2.25 4.42
N TRP A 30 10.74 2.93 5.56
CA TRP A 30 9.45 3.31 6.13
C TRP A 30 8.68 4.34 5.29
N LEU A 31 9.38 5.29 4.69
CA LEU A 31 8.75 6.25 3.77
C LEU A 31 8.21 5.55 2.51
N LEU A 32 8.95 4.60 1.94
CA LEU A 32 8.47 3.82 0.81
C LEU A 32 7.27 2.93 1.18
N PHE A 33 7.29 2.33 2.35
CA PHE A 33 6.16 1.56 2.87
C PHE A 33 4.93 2.43 3.11
N ALA A 34 5.09 3.59 3.76
CA ALA A 34 4.03 4.59 3.95
C ALA A 34 3.41 5.05 2.62
N ASN A 35 4.26 5.31 1.63
CA ASN A 35 3.81 5.70 0.29
C ASN A 35 2.99 4.59 -0.40
N THR A 36 3.35 3.32 -0.19
CA THR A 36 2.57 2.19 -0.71
C THR A 36 1.17 2.15 -0.10
N ILE A 37 1.06 2.29 1.22
CA ILE A 37 -0.23 2.37 1.93
C ILE A 37 -1.05 3.56 1.40
N ARG A 38 -0.42 4.74 1.28
CA ARG A 38 -1.06 5.94 0.75
C ARG A 38 -1.62 5.74 -0.65
N ARG A 39 -0.83 5.12 -1.54
CA ARG A 39 -1.26 4.82 -2.92
C ARG A 39 -2.44 3.86 -2.93
N THR A 40 -2.43 2.84 -2.10
CA THR A 40 -3.55 1.90 -1.97
C THR A 40 -4.82 2.61 -1.50
N LEU A 41 -4.72 3.45 -0.47
CA LEU A 41 -5.86 4.23 0.04
C LEU A 41 -6.42 5.21 -1.00
N ASN A 42 -5.59 5.76 -1.88
CA ASN A 42 -6.05 6.66 -2.93
C ASN A 42 -6.92 5.98 -4.00
N LEU A 43 -6.80 4.66 -4.17
CA LEU A 43 -7.65 3.87 -5.07
C LEU A 43 -9.01 3.49 -4.45
N ILE A 44 -9.13 3.63 -3.14
CA ILE A 44 -10.36 3.34 -2.39
C ILE A 44 -11.25 4.58 -2.44
N ALA A 45 -12.55 4.42 -2.63
CA ALA A 45 -13.52 5.52 -2.58
C ALA A 45 -13.52 6.20 -1.21
N VAL A 46 -13.81 7.50 -1.15
CA VAL A 46 -13.67 8.30 0.08
C VAL A 46 -14.58 7.76 1.20
N GLU A 47 -15.79 7.33 0.83
CA GLU A 47 -16.80 6.73 1.72
C GLU A 47 -16.35 5.39 2.33
N ASN A 48 -15.47 4.66 1.65
CA ASN A 48 -14.97 3.36 2.09
C ASN A 48 -13.68 3.44 2.92
N ARG A 49 -13.06 4.63 2.99
CA ARG A 49 -11.81 4.83 3.71
C ARG A 49 -12.05 4.99 5.21
N LEU A 50 -11.51 4.08 6.02
CA LEU A 50 -11.45 4.23 7.47
C LEU A 50 -10.17 4.96 7.97
N MET A 51 -9.30 5.33 7.02
CA MET A 51 -8.08 6.06 7.30
C MET A 51 -7.77 7.02 6.14
N ALA A 52 -7.43 8.27 6.46
CA ALA A 52 -7.02 9.22 5.44
C ALA A 52 -5.65 8.83 4.83
N PRO A 53 -5.44 9.00 3.50
CA PRO A 53 -4.16 8.70 2.87
C PRO A 53 -2.96 9.42 3.49
N SER A 54 -3.15 10.64 4.02
CA SER A 54 -2.10 11.39 4.72
C SER A 54 -1.65 10.73 6.03
N GLN A 55 -2.53 10.00 6.70
CA GLN A 55 -2.21 9.31 7.95
C GLN A 55 -1.25 8.14 7.77
N SER A 56 -1.06 7.65 6.53
CA SER A 56 -0.06 6.61 6.25
C SER A 56 1.37 7.02 6.63
N TRP A 57 1.68 8.32 6.62
CA TRP A 57 3.02 8.82 6.99
C TRP A 57 3.36 8.61 8.46
N LEU A 58 2.38 8.39 9.32
CA LEU A 58 2.60 8.12 10.74
C LEU A 58 3.38 6.82 10.99
N VAL A 59 3.39 5.88 10.03
CA VAL A 59 4.25 4.68 10.13
C VAL A 59 5.74 5.00 9.98
N ALA A 60 6.10 6.17 9.45
CA ALA A 60 7.49 6.60 9.32
C ALA A 60 7.99 7.38 10.54
N ILE A 61 7.12 7.75 11.47
CA ILE A 61 7.47 8.50 12.69
C ILE A 61 7.87 7.52 13.79
N PRO A 62 9.13 7.54 14.26
CA PRO A 62 9.59 6.72 15.38
C PRO A 62 8.67 6.86 16.60
N LEU A 63 8.51 5.80 17.36
CA LEU A 63 7.63 5.66 18.54
C LEU A 63 6.13 5.67 18.17
N VAL A 64 5.66 6.62 17.37
CA VAL A 64 4.27 6.65 16.90
C VAL A 64 3.93 5.40 16.10
N ASN A 65 4.85 4.94 15.26
CA ASN A 65 4.68 3.77 14.42
C ASN A 65 4.47 2.46 15.20
N ILE A 66 4.90 2.36 16.45
CA ILE A 66 4.64 1.18 17.29
C ILE A 66 3.13 0.94 17.41
N TYR A 67 2.38 1.96 17.78
CA TYR A 67 0.93 1.92 17.86
C TYR A 67 0.28 1.97 16.48
N TRP A 68 0.82 2.82 15.59
CA TRP A 68 0.18 3.10 14.30
C TRP A 68 0.17 1.92 13.35
N ASN A 69 1.15 1.02 13.43
CA ASN A 69 1.16 -0.21 12.64
C ASN A 69 -0.07 -1.10 12.91
N PHE A 70 -0.56 -1.17 14.15
CA PHE A 70 -1.80 -1.87 14.49
C PHE A 70 -3.03 -1.17 13.89
N GLN A 71 -3.06 0.16 13.92
CA GLN A 71 -4.13 0.95 13.32
C GLN A 71 -4.19 0.77 11.80
N VAL A 72 -3.03 0.80 11.15
CA VAL A 72 -2.92 0.54 9.71
C VAL A 72 -3.40 -0.87 9.38
N ALA A 73 -2.97 -1.89 10.12
CA ALA A 73 -3.38 -3.27 9.88
C ALA A 73 -4.91 -3.44 9.92
N SER A 74 -5.58 -2.80 10.89
CA SER A 74 -7.05 -2.88 11.04
C SER A 74 -7.78 -2.00 10.03
N ARG A 75 -7.44 -0.71 9.96
CA ARG A 75 -8.18 0.26 9.16
C ARG A 75 -7.99 0.06 7.66
N LEU A 76 -6.79 -0.35 7.22
CA LEU A 76 -6.56 -0.68 5.82
C LEU A 76 -7.36 -1.92 5.40
N ARG A 77 -7.39 -2.96 6.26
CA ARG A 77 -8.24 -4.15 6.03
C ARG A 77 -9.70 -3.73 5.83
N ASP A 78 -10.25 -2.97 6.79
CA ASP A 78 -11.67 -2.59 6.76
C ASP A 78 -11.99 -1.72 5.54
N SER A 79 -11.09 -0.80 5.18
CA SER A 79 -11.22 0.01 3.96
C SER A 79 -11.20 -0.84 2.69
N LEU A 80 -10.32 -1.86 2.63
CA LEU A 80 -10.26 -2.78 1.50
C LEU A 80 -11.51 -3.65 1.40
N ILE A 81 -12.03 -4.15 2.54
CA ILE A 81 -13.25 -4.97 2.56
C ILE A 81 -14.43 -4.16 2.01
N ASN A 82 -14.63 -2.92 2.49
CA ASN A 82 -15.70 -2.06 2.00
C ASN A 82 -15.59 -1.82 0.50
N GLU A 83 -14.40 -1.48 0.01
CA GLU A 83 -14.15 -1.20 -1.39
C GLU A 83 -14.37 -2.42 -2.30
N PHE A 84 -13.86 -3.58 -1.88
CA PHE A 84 -14.04 -4.81 -2.64
C PHE A 84 -15.50 -5.27 -2.68
N TYR A 85 -16.23 -5.05 -1.58
CA TYR A 85 -17.66 -5.32 -1.52
C TYR A 85 -18.44 -4.45 -2.52
N ASP A 86 -18.19 -3.14 -2.53
CA ASP A 86 -18.85 -2.21 -3.44
C ASP A 86 -18.52 -2.49 -4.91
N ARG A 87 -17.27 -2.88 -5.18
CA ARG A 87 -16.82 -3.27 -6.52
C ARG A 87 -17.24 -4.69 -6.92
N LYS A 88 -17.87 -5.46 -6.03
CA LYS A 88 -18.26 -6.88 -6.23
C LYS A 88 -17.07 -7.77 -6.60
N ILE A 89 -15.91 -7.48 -6.04
CA ILE A 89 -14.69 -8.26 -6.22
C ILE A 89 -14.60 -9.32 -5.14
N ALA A 90 -14.52 -10.60 -5.53
CA ALA A 90 -14.31 -11.70 -4.59
C ALA A 90 -12.86 -11.69 -4.09
N VAL A 91 -12.66 -11.52 -2.80
CA VAL A 91 -11.35 -11.52 -2.13
C VAL A 91 -11.41 -12.32 -0.83
N GLU A 92 -10.23 -12.50 -0.21
CA GLU A 92 -10.13 -13.09 1.13
C GLU A 92 -10.99 -12.31 2.14
N GLU A 93 -11.56 -13.02 3.11
CA GLU A 93 -12.40 -12.46 4.18
C GLU A 93 -11.69 -11.35 4.99
N ASN A 94 -10.37 -11.48 5.17
CA ASN A 94 -9.55 -10.53 5.92
C ASN A 94 -8.30 -10.12 5.14
N PRO A 95 -8.43 -9.36 4.04
CA PRO A 95 -7.30 -8.95 3.23
C PRO A 95 -6.30 -8.14 4.06
N THR A 96 -5.02 -8.48 3.97
CA THR A 96 -3.90 -7.83 4.65
C THR A 96 -3.80 -7.96 6.17
N PHE A 97 -4.90 -8.17 6.91
CA PHE A 97 -4.92 -8.08 8.38
C PHE A 97 -3.99 -9.06 9.08
N ARG A 98 -4.02 -10.34 8.71
CA ARG A 98 -3.20 -11.37 9.36
C ARG A 98 -1.70 -11.04 9.26
N LYS A 99 -1.26 -10.61 8.08
CA LYS A 99 0.15 -10.25 7.84
C LYS A 99 0.51 -8.92 8.50
N GLY A 100 -0.38 -7.94 8.46
CA GLY A 100 -0.20 -6.64 9.09
C GLY A 100 -0.15 -6.71 10.61
N SER A 101 -1.04 -7.50 11.22
CA SER A 101 -1.04 -7.74 12.67
C SER A 101 0.22 -8.47 13.12
N LEU A 102 0.63 -9.52 12.40
CA LEU A 102 1.88 -10.22 12.70
C LEU A 102 3.09 -9.28 12.64
N TYR A 103 3.18 -8.46 11.59
CA TYR A 103 4.23 -7.45 11.46
C TYR A 103 4.21 -6.47 12.65
N ALA A 104 3.04 -5.96 13.04
CA ALA A 104 2.92 -5.01 14.15
C ALA A 104 3.37 -5.61 15.49
N TRP A 105 3.04 -6.87 15.77
CA TRP A 105 3.50 -7.58 16.97
C TRP A 105 5.01 -7.82 16.98
N ILE A 106 5.58 -8.28 15.85
CA ILE A 106 7.04 -8.47 15.73
C ILE A 106 7.75 -7.13 15.89
N TYR A 107 7.23 -6.07 15.25
CA TYR A 107 7.79 -4.72 15.39
C TYR A 107 7.75 -4.23 16.83
N LEU A 108 6.64 -4.41 17.54
CA LEU A 108 6.55 -4.09 18.97
C LEU A 108 7.61 -4.83 19.77
N ALA A 109 7.79 -6.14 19.52
CA ALA A 109 8.78 -6.96 20.22
C ALA A 109 10.22 -6.48 19.98
N THR A 110 10.55 -5.93 18.80
CA THR A 110 11.88 -5.36 18.52
C THR A 110 12.18 -4.09 19.31
N ASN A 111 11.17 -3.45 19.91
CA ASN A 111 11.33 -2.24 20.71
C ASN A 111 11.42 -2.54 22.24
N ILE A 112 11.36 -3.82 22.62
CA ILE A 112 11.55 -4.26 24.00
C ILE A 112 13.04 -4.60 24.19
N PRO A 113 13.70 -4.14 25.27
CA PRO A 113 15.10 -4.49 25.54
C PRO A 113 15.20 -5.98 25.92
N LEU A 114 15.67 -6.80 24.97
CA LEU A 114 15.86 -8.23 25.11
C LEU A 114 17.35 -8.60 24.97
N PRO A 115 17.77 -9.80 25.43
CA PRO A 115 19.11 -10.30 25.21
C PRO A 115 19.50 -10.27 23.73
N ILE A 116 20.76 -9.98 23.43
CA ILE A 116 21.26 -9.74 22.07
C ILE A 116 20.96 -10.88 21.10
N SER A 117 20.99 -12.13 21.57
CA SER A 117 20.67 -13.32 20.77
C SER A 117 19.20 -13.33 20.29
N ILE A 118 18.26 -12.93 21.14
CA ILE A 118 16.85 -12.85 20.82
C ILE A 118 16.59 -11.64 19.93
N SER A 119 17.18 -10.48 20.24
CA SER A 119 17.05 -9.25 19.48
C SER A 119 17.50 -9.44 18.01
N GLY A 120 18.58 -10.15 17.76
CA GLY A 120 19.07 -10.44 16.43
C GLY A 120 18.06 -11.23 15.58
N VAL A 121 17.45 -12.26 16.17
CA VAL A 121 16.39 -13.04 15.49
C VAL A 121 15.17 -12.18 15.22
N LEU A 122 14.74 -11.37 16.18
CA LEU A 122 13.58 -10.48 16.02
C LEU A 122 13.79 -9.45 14.92
N VAL A 123 14.99 -8.90 14.77
CA VAL A 123 15.30 -7.97 13.68
C VAL A 123 15.15 -8.64 12.31
N ILE A 124 15.63 -9.87 12.16
CA ILE A 124 15.44 -10.62 10.91
C ILE A 124 13.96 -10.88 10.66
N MET A 125 13.23 -11.37 11.66
CA MET A 125 11.79 -11.60 11.56
C MET A 125 11.00 -10.34 11.22
N HIS A 126 11.42 -9.19 11.76
CA HIS A 126 10.81 -7.89 11.45
C HIS A 126 10.90 -7.58 9.95
N PHE A 127 12.06 -7.70 9.34
CA PHE A 127 12.20 -7.44 7.90
C PHE A 127 11.44 -8.43 7.03
N VAL A 128 11.43 -9.71 7.40
CA VAL A 128 10.67 -10.74 6.70
C VAL A 128 9.15 -10.47 6.77
N THR A 129 8.65 -10.14 7.96
CA THR A 129 7.22 -9.85 8.14
C THR A 129 6.82 -8.53 7.49
N LEU A 130 7.67 -7.50 7.53
CA LEU A 130 7.47 -6.24 6.80
C LEU A 130 7.36 -6.50 5.29
N ALA A 131 8.30 -7.23 4.69
CA ALA A 131 8.27 -7.56 3.27
C ALA A 131 7.01 -8.33 2.90
N ASN A 132 6.63 -9.33 3.69
CA ASN A 132 5.43 -10.14 3.46
C ASN A 132 4.14 -9.30 3.51
N TYR A 133 4.06 -8.39 4.48
CA TYR A 133 2.93 -7.45 4.60
C TYR A 133 2.91 -6.47 3.42
N TRP A 134 4.05 -5.91 3.06
CA TRP A 134 4.19 -4.99 1.93
C TRP A 134 3.79 -5.62 0.59
N PHE A 135 4.26 -6.85 0.31
CA PHE A 135 3.83 -7.60 -0.88
C PHE A 135 2.32 -7.84 -0.90
N ASN A 136 1.74 -8.16 0.25
CA ASN A 136 0.30 -8.38 0.35
C ASN A 136 -0.51 -7.09 0.08
N ILE A 137 -0.08 -5.93 0.61
CA ILE A 137 -0.69 -4.63 0.29
C ILE A 137 -0.58 -4.35 -1.21
N ASN A 138 0.59 -4.57 -1.81
CA ASN A 138 0.78 -4.36 -3.25
C ASN A 138 -0.08 -5.29 -4.10
N ALA A 139 -0.30 -6.54 -3.68
CA ALA A 139 -1.19 -7.47 -4.38
C ALA A 139 -2.62 -6.95 -4.40
N ASN A 140 -3.15 -6.52 -3.25
CA ASN A 140 -4.50 -5.94 -3.17
C ASN A 140 -4.60 -4.62 -3.95
N ARG A 141 -3.57 -3.78 -3.94
CA ARG A 141 -3.52 -2.56 -4.76
C ARG A 141 -3.62 -2.87 -6.24
N ARG A 142 -2.91 -3.90 -6.73
CA ARG A 142 -2.96 -4.30 -8.16
C ARG A 142 -4.36 -4.74 -8.56
N ILE A 143 -5.08 -5.47 -7.70
CA ILE A 143 -6.46 -5.86 -7.97
C ILE A 143 -7.35 -4.63 -8.18
N LEU A 144 -7.21 -3.60 -7.34
CA LEU A 144 -7.95 -2.35 -7.50
C LEU A 144 -7.58 -1.62 -8.80
N GLU A 145 -6.28 -1.51 -9.10
CA GLU A 145 -5.78 -0.86 -10.32
C GLU A 145 -6.25 -1.59 -11.61
N GLU A 146 -6.28 -2.91 -11.61
CA GLU A 146 -6.77 -3.71 -12.72
C GLU A 146 -8.27 -3.51 -12.91
N HIS A 147 -9.04 -3.54 -11.84
CA HIS A 147 -10.48 -3.30 -11.90
C HIS A 147 -10.80 -1.90 -12.47
N ASP A 148 -10.07 -0.86 -12.05
CA ASP A 148 -10.26 0.49 -12.58
C ASP A 148 -9.98 0.57 -14.09
N LYS A 149 -8.92 -0.09 -14.55
CA LYS A 149 -8.59 -0.18 -15.98
C LYS A 149 -9.66 -0.92 -16.79
N PHE A 150 -10.26 -1.98 -16.25
CA PHE A 150 -11.37 -2.67 -16.92
C PHE A 150 -12.59 -1.78 -17.04
N ARG A 151 -12.98 -1.10 -15.98
CA ARG A 151 -14.11 -0.19 -15.98
C ARG A 151 -13.91 0.99 -16.93
N GLU A 152 -12.72 1.55 -17.00
CA GLU A 152 -12.40 2.62 -17.96
C GLU A 152 -12.55 2.15 -19.42
N LYS A 153 -12.07 0.94 -19.75
CA LYS A 153 -12.24 0.35 -21.08
C LYS A 153 -13.69 0.12 -21.43
N GLU A 154 -14.51 -0.39 -20.52
CA GLU A 154 -15.95 -0.57 -20.75
C GLU A 154 -16.65 0.75 -21.06
N VAL A 155 -16.32 1.82 -20.35
CA VAL A 155 -16.89 3.15 -20.59
C VAL A 155 -16.52 3.64 -21.99
N ILE A 156 -15.25 3.50 -22.41
CA ILE A 156 -14.79 3.90 -23.74
C ILE A 156 -15.53 3.14 -24.83
N ILE A 157 -15.64 1.81 -24.73
CA ILE A 157 -16.33 0.96 -25.71
C ILE A 157 -17.81 1.35 -25.83
N ASN A 158 -18.47 1.61 -24.69
CA ASN A 158 -19.88 2.01 -24.68
C ASN A 158 -20.11 3.38 -25.32
N VAL A 159 -19.20 4.34 -25.10
CA VAL A 159 -19.25 5.66 -25.74
C VAL A 159 -19.03 5.54 -27.24
N GLU A 160 -18.09 4.74 -27.69
CA GLU A 160 -17.79 4.51 -29.11
C GLU A 160 -18.95 3.83 -29.83
N ASN A 161 -19.57 2.80 -29.24
CA ASN A 161 -20.74 2.14 -29.76
C ASN A 161 -21.93 3.12 -29.88
N ASN A 162 -22.21 3.90 -28.84
CA ASN A 162 -23.30 4.86 -28.89
C ASN A 162 -23.08 5.96 -29.93
N SER A 163 -21.86 6.42 -30.15
CA SER A 163 -21.52 7.40 -31.19
C SER A 163 -21.71 6.83 -32.59
N SER A 164 -21.44 5.53 -32.79
CA SER A 164 -21.65 4.84 -34.07
C SER A 164 -23.12 4.70 -34.44
N TYR A 165 -24.02 4.59 -33.47
CA TYR A 165 -25.47 4.56 -33.68
C TYR A 165 -26.08 5.94 -33.92
N SER A 166 -25.43 7.01 -33.56
CA SER A 166 -25.94 8.39 -33.66
C SER A 166 -25.59 9.06 -35.01
N LEU A 167 -24.83 8.42 -35.89
CA LEU A 167 -24.60 8.94 -37.25
C LEU A 167 -25.87 8.83 -38.04
N PRO A 168 -26.45 9.94 -38.58
CA PRO A 168 -27.62 9.87 -39.43
C PRO A 168 -27.26 9.04 -40.67
N ARG A 169 -28.04 8.00 -40.92
CA ARG A 169 -28.02 7.32 -42.22
C ARG A 169 -28.25 8.38 -43.26
N ALA A 170 -27.20 8.84 -43.93
CA ALA A 170 -27.32 9.70 -45.09
C ALA A 170 -28.22 8.99 -46.09
N ALA A 171 -29.39 9.58 -46.31
CA ALA A 171 -30.39 9.06 -47.22
C ALA A 171 -29.78 8.87 -48.61
N SER A 172 -29.55 7.63 -48.98
CA SER A 172 -29.34 7.23 -50.38
C SER A 172 -30.66 7.28 -51.15
N SER A 173 -31.16 8.48 -51.36
CA SER A 173 -32.22 8.74 -52.36
C SER A 173 -31.61 9.50 -53.54
N ILE A 174 -30.81 8.80 -54.31
CA ILE A 174 -30.58 9.24 -55.70
C ILE A 174 -31.79 8.70 -56.47
N GLY A 175 -32.81 9.57 -56.60
CA GLY A 175 -33.92 9.37 -57.49
C GLY A 175 -33.42 9.41 -58.92
N PHE A 176 -33.49 8.27 -59.59
CA PHE A 176 -33.47 8.20 -61.03
C PHE A 176 -34.75 8.87 -61.56
N ALA A 177 -34.67 10.11 -61.99
CA ALA A 177 -35.68 10.74 -62.79
C ALA A 177 -35.30 10.51 -64.23
N GLY A 178 -36.12 9.67 -64.90
CA GLY A 178 -35.95 9.27 -66.28
C GLY A 178 -36.14 10.42 -67.27
N ILE A 179 -35.45 10.29 -68.36
CA ILE A 179 -35.59 11.02 -69.63
C ILE A 179 -36.76 10.39 -70.41
N LEU A 180 -37.74 11.24 -70.75
CA LEU A 180 -38.48 11.23 -72.03
C LEU A 180 -38.97 12.64 -72.33
#